data_ece7bb7ff0ce3108636cc5e4169a7f8d
#
_entry.id   ece7bb7ff0ce3108636cc5e4169a7f8d
#
_cell.length_a   1.000
_cell.length_b   1.000
_cell.length_c   1.000
_cell.angle_alpha   90.00
_cell.angle_beta   90.00
_cell.angle_gamma   90.00
#
_symmetry.space_group_name_H-M   'P 1'
#
loop_
_entity.id
_entity.type
_entity.pdbx_description
1 polymer ?
#
loop_
_entity_poly.entity_id
_entity_poly.type
_entity_poly.pdbx_seq_one_letter_code
_entity_poly.pdbx_strand_id
1 'polypeptide(L)'
;YQPLLLPQSPVVAVGEIEREVAMARHFLLNTGNRMPSVGLGTWQADPGVVGAAVYAAVKAGYRHIDCASEYGNEKEIGLALKTLFEEGIVKREDLFITSKLWNDCHAPEDVPEALNKSLNDLQLDYLDLYLIHCPFSVKKGTDHSPENFVTPNIPVTWEAMEKLHHAGKARAIGVSNFSSKKLGDLLSVARVPPAVNQVECHPGWQQTKLHNFCQSTGVHLSAYSPLGSPGTTWMNGNVLKEQIIISIAEKLGKTTGQVALLWNIQMGHSVLPKSTNQERIKKNLDVYDWAIQDDMLAKFSEIQQARLLRGDFMINPQSVYKTHEEFWDGEI
;
A
#
# COMPACT_ATOMS: atom_id res chain seq x y z
N TYR A 1 2.05 -61.29 6.68
CA TYR A 1 1.86 -60.03 5.94
C TYR A 1 1.14 -59.03 6.84
N GLN A 2 1.86 -58.10 7.43
CA GLN A 2 1.29 -56.92 8.11
C GLN A 2 1.24 -55.76 7.11
N PRO A 3 0.15 -54.98 7.01
CA PRO A 3 0.11 -53.80 6.18
C PRO A 3 0.89 -52.67 6.85
N LEU A 4 1.80 -52.05 6.09
CA LEU A 4 2.49 -50.81 6.45
C LEU A 4 1.48 -49.66 6.54
N LEU A 5 1.33 -49.11 7.75
CA LEU A 5 0.64 -47.85 7.97
C LEU A 5 1.50 -46.70 7.45
N LEU A 6 1.03 -46.02 6.41
CA LEU A 6 1.60 -44.76 5.93
C LEU A 6 1.35 -43.68 6.99
N PRO A 7 2.31 -42.79 7.29
CA PRO A 7 2.11 -41.70 8.21
C PRO A 7 1.07 -40.72 7.64
N GLN A 8 0.01 -40.48 8.41
CA GLN A 8 -0.95 -39.40 8.11
C GLN A 8 -0.24 -38.06 8.24
N SER A 9 -0.21 -37.28 7.15
CA SER A 9 0.22 -35.89 7.17
C SER A 9 -0.69 -35.12 8.13
N PRO A 10 -0.15 -34.22 8.98
CA PRO A 10 -1.00 -33.42 9.86
C PRO A 10 -1.88 -32.52 8.98
N VAL A 11 -3.19 -32.74 9.03
CA VAL A 11 -4.17 -31.78 8.55
C VAL A 11 -4.13 -30.60 9.52
N VAL A 12 -3.31 -29.60 9.21
CA VAL A 12 -3.37 -28.31 9.88
C VAL A 12 -4.74 -27.74 9.50
N ALA A 13 -5.58 -27.55 10.52
CA ALA A 13 -6.93 -27.05 10.30
C ALA A 13 -6.88 -25.66 9.64
N VAL A 14 -7.63 -25.47 8.54
CA VAL A 14 -7.70 -24.22 7.77
C VAL A 14 -7.94 -23.02 8.69
N GLY A 15 -8.70 -23.18 9.77
CA GLY A 15 -8.94 -22.14 10.78
C GLY A 15 -7.74 -21.73 11.65
N GLU A 16 -6.65 -22.53 11.71
CA GLU A 16 -5.41 -22.12 12.41
C GLU A 16 -4.55 -21.24 11.52
N ILE A 17 -4.52 -21.52 10.20
CA ILE A 17 -3.81 -20.68 9.21
C ILE A 17 -4.49 -19.30 9.11
N GLU A 18 -5.84 -19.25 9.14
CA GLU A 18 -6.61 -18.00 9.11
C GLU A 18 -6.43 -17.17 10.38
N ARG A 19 -6.31 -17.79 11.55
CA ARG A 19 -5.97 -17.10 12.82
C ARG A 19 -4.55 -16.55 12.83
N GLU A 20 -3.60 -17.25 12.22
CA GLU A 20 -2.22 -16.81 12.11
C GLU A 20 -2.11 -15.56 11.21
N VAL A 21 -2.90 -15.48 10.13
CA VAL A 21 -3.00 -14.30 9.25
C VAL A 21 -3.63 -13.10 9.99
N ALA A 22 -4.69 -13.31 10.77
CA ALA A 22 -5.34 -12.25 11.55
C ALA A 22 -4.42 -11.58 12.59
N MET A 23 -3.40 -12.30 13.07
CA MET A 23 -2.41 -11.81 14.03
C MET A 23 -1.07 -11.43 13.36
N ALA A 24 -0.98 -11.46 12.04
CA ALA A 24 0.26 -11.18 11.31
C ALA A 24 0.67 -9.71 11.47
N ARG A 25 1.73 -9.47 12.25
CA ARG A 25 2.34 -8.15 12.38
C ARG A 25 3.14 -7.75 11.14
N HIS A 26 3.51 -8.72 10.31
CA HIS A 26 4.29 -8.55 9.10
C HIS A 26 3.85 -9.53 8.02
N PHE A 27 3.93 -9.09 6.78
CA PHE A 27 3.83 -9.95 5.61
C PHE A 27 5.22 -10.20 5.01
N LEU A 28 5.47 -11.42 4.58
CA LEU A 28 6.71 -11.79 3.88
C LEU A 28 6.57 -11.45 2.41
N LEU A 29 7.42 -10.54 1.92
CA LEU A 29 7.49 -10.21 0.50
C LEU A 29 8.26 -11.28 -0.28
N ASN A 30 8.08 -11.32 -1.61
CA ASN A 30 8.83 -12.24 -2.50
C ASN A 30 10.34 -11.99 -2.51
N THR A 31 10.81 -10.86 -1.99
CA THR A 31 12.22 -10.54 -1.76
C THR A 31 12.79 -11.15 -0.46
N GLY A 32 11.95 -11.77 0.38
CA GLY A 32 12.31 -12.22 1.72
C GLY A 32 12.22 -11.13 2.80
N ASN A 33 11.97 -9.88 2.45
CA ASN A 33 11.80 -8.79 3.41
C ASN A 33 10.44 -8.89 4.12
N ARG A 34 10.41 -8.49 5.39
CA ARG A 34 9.19 -8.47 6.22
C ARG A 34 8.60 -7.07 6.22
N MET A 35 7.42 -6.91 5.64
CA MET A 35 6.67 -5.66 5.59
C MET A 35 5.67 -5.58 6.75
N PRO A 36 5.72 -4.55 7.62
CA PRO A 36 4.72 -4.40 8.68
C PRO A 36 3.31 -4.29 8.08
N SER A 37 2.36 -4.98 8.70
CA SER A 37 0.98 -5.04 8.21
C SER A 37 0.20 -3.73 8.38
N VAL A 38 0.64 -2.85 9.30
CA VAL A 38 0.10 -1.51 9.46
C VAL A 38 1.22 -0.48 9.25
N GLY A 39 1.04 0.41 8.28
CA GLY A 39 1.92 1.55 8.03
C GLY A 39 1.17 2.87 8.20
N LEU A 40 1.90 3.95 8.46
CA LEU A 40 1.33 5.29 8.48
C LEU A 40 1.32 5.86 7.06
N GLY A 41 0.12 6.18 6.54
CA GLY A 41 -0.03 6.98 5.33
C GLY A 41 0.26 8.47 5.61
N THR A 42 0.92 9.14 4.67
CA THR A 42 1.34 10.55 4.83
C THR A 42 0.73 11.50 3.81
N TRP A 43 -0.08 11.00 2.90
CA TRP A 43 -0.75 11.82 1.88
C TRP A 43 -1.73 12.82 2.49
N GLN A 44 -1.78 14.04 1.95
CA GLN A 44 -2.69 15.12 2.39
C GLN A 44 -2.57 15.47 3.90
N ALA A 45 -1.39 15.34 4.48
CA ALA A 45 -1.12 15.97 5.75
C ALA A 45 -0.78 17.44 5.51
N ASP A 46 -1.37 18.33 6.31
CA ASP A 46 -1.08 19.75 6.22
C ASP A 46 0.41 20.04 6.49
N PRO A 47 0.98 21.07 5.85
CA PRO A 47 2.36 21.49 6.13
C PRO A 47 2.57 21.76 7.63
N GLY A 48 3.69 21.29 8.17
CA GLY A 48 4.04 21.42 9.59
C GLY A 48 3.41 20.39 10.53
N VAL A 49 2.63 19.42 10.01
CA VAL A 49 1.90 18.45 10.85
C VAL A 49 2.39 17.02 10.66
N VAL A 50 2.89 16.67 9.46
CA VAL A 50 3.26 15.28 9.15
C VAL A 50 4.42 14.80 9.99
N GLY A 51 5.41 15.64 10.27
CA GLY A 51 6.56 15.29 11.11
C GLY A 51 6.15 14.85 12.51
N ALA A 52 5.26 15.64 13.16
CA ALA A 52 4.71 15.29 14.47
C ALA A 52 3.88 14.00 14.43
N ALA A 53 3.14 13.75 13.34
CA ALA A 53 2.38 12.52 13.17
C ALA A 53 3.30 11.30 13.02
N VAL A 54 4.37 11.40 12.23
CA VAL A 54 5.39 10.34 12.08
C VAL A 54 6.07 10.04 13.42
N TYR A 55 6.49 11.09 14.14
CA TYR A 55 7.11 10.94 15.45
C TYR A 55 6.18 10.22 16.44
N ALA A 56 4.92 10.66 16.53
CA ALA A 56 3.91 10.04 17.39
C ALA A 56 3.61 8.57 16.99
N ALA A 57 3.52 8.29 15.69
CA ALA A 57 3.28 6.95 15.18
C ALA A 57 4.41 5.99 15.53
N VAL A 58 5.66 6.37 15.32
CA VAL A 58 6.83 5.53 15.66
C VAL A 58 6.89 5.29 17.18
N LYS A 59 6.62 6.30 18.00
CA LYS A 59 6.52 6.13 19.47
C LYS A 59 5.36 5.24 19.88
N ALA A 60 4.26 5.22 19.13
CA ALA A 60 3.13 4.32 19.37
C ALA A 60 3.39 2.88 18.92
N GLY A 61 4.49 2.61 18.18
CA GLY A 61 4.87 1.27 17.73
C GLY A 61 4.78 1.03 16.23
N TYR A 62 4.41 2.03 15.41
CA TYR A 62 4.52 1.89 13.96
C TYR A 62 5.96 1.67 13.53
N ARG A 63 6.14 0.81 12.53
CA ARG A 63 7.44 0.50 11.94
C ARG A 63 7.43 0.61 10.42
N HIS A 64 6.35 1.09 9.82
CA HIS A 64 6.23 1.38 8.39
C HIS A 64 5.68 2.78 8.18
N ILE A 65 6.37 3.58 7.36
CA ILE A 65 5.95 4.91 6.92
C ILE A 65 5.86 4.91 5.41
N ASP A 66 4.69 5.27 4.88
CA ASP A 66 4.42 5.33 3.45
C ASP A 66 4.51 6.78 2.97
N CYS A 67 5.51 7.07 2.15
CA CYS A 67 5.83 8.37 1.59
C CYS A 67 5.63 8.39 0.07
N ALA A 68 5.68 9.55 -0.53
CA ALA A 68 5.86 9.77 -1.95
C ALA A 68 6.43 11.17 -2.21
N SER A 69 7.26 11.31 -3.24
CA SER A 69 7.81 12.61 -3.65
C SER A 69 6.71 13.63 -3.98
N GLU A 70 5.62 13.16 -4.60
CA GLU A 70 4.46 13.98 -4.97
C GLU A 70 3.68 14.53 -3.77
N TYR A 71 3.81 13.93 -2.59
CA TYR A 71 3.12 14.45 -1.40
C TYR A 71 3.73 15.75 -0.88
N GLY A 72 4.91 16.14 -1.36
CA GLY A 72 5.57 17.40 -1.05
C GLY A 72 6.04 17.54 0.41
N ASN A 73 6.06 16.45 1.19
CA ASN A 73 6.32 16.46 2.62
C ASN A 73 7.48 15.57 3.08
N GLU A 74 8.24 14.97 2.15
CA GLU A 74 9.36 14.06 2.48
C GLU A 74 10.45 14.73 3.33
N LYS A 75 10.73 16.03 3.12
CA LYS A 75 11.71 16.78 3.94
C LYS A 75 11.29 16.86 5.41
N GLU A 76 10.03 17.13 5.66
CA GLU A 76 9.49 17.18 7.02
C GLU A 76 9.51 15.81 7.69
N ILE A 77 9.18 14.76 6.93
CA ILE A 77 9.29 13.36 7.39
C ILE A 77 10.76 13.03 7.71
N GLY A 78 11.70 13.41 6.85
CA GLY A 78 13.13 13.19 7.05
C GLY A 78 13.65 13.83 8.34
N LEU A 79 13.21 15.04 8.66
CA LEU A 79 13.55 15.69 9.95
C LEU A 79 13.00 14.91 11.15
N ALA A 80 11.77 14.41 11.06
CA ALA A 80 11.20 13.59 12.13
C ALA A 80 11.94 12.25 12.31
N LEU A 81 12.30 11.59 11.20
CA LEU A 81 13.09 10.35 11.22
C LEU A 81 14.47 10.59 11.86
N LYS A 82 15.16 11.66 11.47
CA LYS A 82 16.45 12.05 12.06
C LYS A 82 16.34 12.22 13.57
N THR A 83 15.33 12.97 14.04
CA THR A 83 15.08 13.15 15.48
C THR A 83 14.87 11.81 16.19
N LEU A 84 14.05 10.92 15.63
CA LEU A 84 13.79 9.59 16.18
C LEU A 84 15.07 8.74 16.32
N PHE A 85 15.99 8.83 15.35
CA PHE A 85 17.26 8.12 15.37
C PHE A 85 18.23 8.75 16.39
N GLU A 86 18.33 10.08 16.43
CA GLU A 86 19.19 10.81 17.38
C GLU A 86 18.76 10.60 18.84
N GLU A 87 17.47 10.51 19.10
CA GLU A 87 16.90 10.19 20.42
C GLU A 87 16.98 8.70 20.78
N GLY A 88 17.43 7.84 19.86
CA GLY A 88 17.54 6.40 20.09
C GLY A 88 16.20 5.68 20.26
N ILE A 89 15.09 6.27 19.78
CA ILE A 89 13.75 5.67 19.86
C ILE A 89 13.66 4.45 18.96
N VAL A 90 14.23 4.53 17.76
CA VAL A 90 14.38 3.43 16.80
C VAL A 90 15.67 3.60 16.03
N LYS A 91 16.15 2.50 15.42
CA LYS A 91 17.21 2.53 14.42
C LYS A 91 16.65 2.52 13.03
N ARG A 92 17.46 2.88 12.01
CA ARG A 92 17.01 2.85 10.59
C ARG A 92 16.54 1.46 10.17
N GLU A 93 17.24 0.41 10.60
CA GLU A 93 16.91 -0.97 10.29
C GLU A 93 15.60 -1.48 10.93
N ASP A 94 15.10 -0.81 11.96
CA ASP A 94 13.80 -1.15 12.58
C ASP A 94 12.61 -0.62 11.77
N LEU A 95 12.85 0.30 10.83
CA LEU A 95 11.81 0.95 10.05
C LEU A 95 11.76 0.40 8.61
N PHE A 96 10.54 0.25 8.12
CA PHE A 96 10.22 0.00 6.72
C PHE A 96 9.73 1.31 6.08
N ILE A 97 10.51 1.89 5.19
CA ILE A 97 10.20 3.18 4.56
C ILE A 97 9.91 2.94 3.08
N THR A 98 8.71 3.34 2.67
CA THR A 98 8.26 3.32 1.27
C THR A 98 8.26 4.72 0.70
N SER A 99 8.73 4.88 -0.54
CA SER A 99 8.45 6.05 -1.37
C SER A 99 8.12 5.65 -2.80
N LYS A 100 7.79 6.64 -3.65
CA LYS A 100 7.22 6.38 -4.97
C LYS A 100 7.81 7.29 -6.04
N LEU A 101 8.07 6.71 -7.21
CA LEU A 101 8.48 7.38 -8.43
C LEU A 101 7.28 8.08 -9.05
N TRP A 102 7.34 9.41 -9.20
CA TRP A 102 6.25 10.16 -9.80
C TRP A 102 6.22 10.04 -11.32
N ASN A 103 5.10 10.39 -11.90
CA ASN A 103 4.74 10.12 -13.29
C ASN A 103 5.49 10.97 -14.32
N ASP A 104 6.15 12.03 -13.89
CA ASP A 104 7.02 12.87 -14.72
C ASP A 104 8.49 12.38 -14.77
N CYS A 105 8.82 11.34 -14.00
CA CYS A 105 10.16 10.78 -13.85
C CYS A 105 10.28 9.33 -14.37
N HIS A 106 9.40 8.89 -15.28
CA HIS A 106 9.42 7.52 -15.81
C HIS A 106 10.51 7.25 -16.85
N ALA A 107 11.15 8.29 -17.41
CA ALA A 107 12.30 8.09 -18.29
C ALA A 107 13.45 7.43 -17.52
N PRO A 108 14.16 6.43 -18.11
CA PRO A 108 15.13 5.62 -17.37
C PRO A 108 16.28 6.43 -16.76
N GLU A 109 16.65 7.55 -17.36
CA GLU A 109 17.63 8.51 -16.83
C GLU A 109 17.13 9.29 -15.62
N ASP A 110 15.81 9.51 -15.51
CA ASP A 110 15.20 10.30 -14.45
C ASP A 110 14.93 9.45 -13.19
N VAL A 111 14.76 8.14 -13.34
CA VAL A 111 14.44 7.22 -12.23
C VAL A 111 15.49 7.31 -11.10
N PRO A 112 16.81 7.22 -11.34
CA PRO A 112 17.80 7.33 -10.27
C PRO A 112 17.85 8.74 -9.66
N GLU A 113 17.61 9.80 -10.42
CA GLU A 113 17.57 11.18 -9.91
C GLU A 113 16.39 11.35 -8.96
N ALA A 114 15.20 10.83 -9.32
CA ALA A 114 13.99 10.89 -8.50
C ALA A 114 14.19 10.15 -7.16
N LEU A 115 14.77 8.94 -7.19
CA LEU A 115 15.08 8.22 -5.97
C LEU A 115 16.09 8.98 -5.10
N ASN A 116 17.18 9.48 -5.67
CA ASN A 116 18.18 10.24 -4.93
C ASN A 116 17.58 11.48 -4.27
N LYS A 117 16.64 12.15 -4.95
CA LYS A 117 15.90 13.28 -4.36
C LYS A 117 15.09 12.84 -3.13
N SER A 118 14.31 11.77 -3.22
CA SER A 118 13.57 11.22 -2.08
C SER A 118 14.51 10.81 -0.93
N LEU A 119 15.62 10.15 -1.23
CA LEU A 119 16.61 9.76 -0.21
C LEU A 119 17.21 10.99 0.49
N ASN A 120 17.55 12.04 -0.26
CA ASN A 120 18.05 13.29 0.32
C ASN A 120 17.01 13.99 1.18
N ASP A 121 15.76 14.07 0.71
CA ASP A 121 14.67 14.71 1.42
C ASP A 121 14.32 13.93 2.71
N LEU A 122 14.31 12.61 2.66
CA LEU A 122 14.08 11.72 3.81
C LEU A 122 15.33 11.56 4.71
N GLN A 123 16.51 12.02 4.27
CA GLN A 123 17.80 11.86 4.95
C GLN A 123 18.16 10.38 5.20
N LEU A 124 17.99 9.54 4.18
CA LEU A 124 18.22 8.10 4.21
C LEU A 124 19.21 7.66 3.11
N ASP A 125 19.87 6.53 3.33
CA ASP A 125 20.79 5.92 2.36
C ASP A 125 20.09 4.92 1.42
N TYR A 126 18.96 4.36 1.85
CA TYR A 126 18.16 3.41 1.10
C TYR A 126 16.67 3.48 1.49
N LEU A 127 15.80 2.98 0.60
CA LEU A 127 14.40 2.70 0.88
C LEU A 127 14.19 1.19 1.05
N ASP A 128 13.21 0.80 1.85
CA ASP A 128 12.77 -0.60 1.97
C ASP A 128 11.91 -1.00 0.77
N LEU A 129 11.12 -0.06 0.25
CA LEU A 129 10.26 -0.27 -0.91
C LEU A 129 10.19 1.01 -1.76
N TYR A 130 10.40 0.87 -3.07
CA TYR A 130 10.21 1.94 -4.04
C TYR A 130 9.21 1.52 -5.11
N LEU A 131 8.19 2.33 -5.34
CA LEU A 131 7.05 2.00 -6.20
C LEU A 131 6.98 2.94 -7.41
N ILE A 132 6.63 2.42 -8.60
CA ILE A 132 6.05 3.24 -9.66
C ILE A 132 4.67 3.70 -9.15
N HIS A 133 4.45 5.02 -9.03
CA HIS A 133 3.26 5.57 -8.36
C HIS A 133 1.96 5.32 -9.12
N CYS A 134 2.00 5.51 -10.45
CA CYS A 134 0.85 5.22 -11.33
C CYS A 134 1.33 4.77 -12.71
N PRO A 135 0.51 4.03 -13.48
CA PRO A 135 0.89 3.50 -14.79
C PRO A 135 0.68 4.49 -15.95
N PHE A 136 0.80 5.79 -15.72
CA PHE A 136 0.77 6.82 -16.77
C PHE A 136 1.97 7.75 -16.65
N SER A 137 2.28 8.50 -17.70
CA SER A 137 3.45 9.38 -17.73
C SER A 137 3.12 10.76 -18.29
N VAL A 138 3.80 11.77 -17.75
CA VAL A 138 3.81 13.13 -18.27
C VAL A 138 5.26 13.58 -18.52
N LYS A 139 5.43 14.65 -19.28
CA LYS A 139 6.76 15.25 -19.51
C LYS A 139 7.37 15.73 -18.19
N LYS A 140 8.70 15.58 -18.05
CA LYS A 140 9.42 15.96 -16.83
C LYS A 140 9.16 17.40 -16.41
N GLY A 141 8.80 17.57 -15.13
CA GLY A 141 8.58 18.87 -14.53
C GLY A 141 7.31 19.59 -14.99
N THR A 142 6.36 18.89 -15.61
CA THR A 142 5.09 19.46 -16.05
C THR A 142 3.91 18.96 -15.22
N ASP A 143 2.79 19.67 -15.33
CA ASP A 143 1.52 19.28 -14.72
C ASP A 143 0.76 18.25 -15.59
N HIS A 144 -0.46 17.88 -15.16
CA HIS A 144 -1.34 16.95 -15.85
C HIS A 144 -2.22 17.62 -16.95
N SER A 145 -1.77 18.74 -17.52
CA SER A 145 -2.43 19.33 -18.69
C SER A 145 -2.37 18.36 -19.87
N PRO A 146 -3.41 18.30 -20.72
CA PRO A 146 -3.52 17.30 -21.81
C PRO A 146 -2.29 17.16 -22.69
N GLU A 147 -1.64 18.28 -23.04
CA GLU A 147 -0.45 18.36 -23.92
C GLU A 147 0.81 17.78 -23.27
N ASN A 148 0.81 17.52 -21.98
CA ASN A 148 1.95 17.02 -21.23
C ASN A 148 1.97 15.50 -21.09
N PHE A 149 0.86 14.82 -21.40
CA PHE A 149 0.82 13.36 -21.34
C PHE A 149 1.73 12.76 -22.43
N VAL A 150 2.45 11.73 -22.04
CA VAL A 150 3.29 10.93 -22.95
C VAL A 150 2.95 9.45 -22.77
N THR A 151 3.21 8.66 -23.82
CA THR A 151 3.00 7.22 -23.75
C THR A 151 3.96 6.59 -22.73
N PRO A 152 3.47 5.94 -21.67
CA PRO A 152 4.36 5.29 -20.70
C PRO A 152 5.04 4.07 -21.33
N ASN A 153 6.31 3.88 -21.02
CA ASN A 153 7.07 2.67 -21.36
C ASN A 153 7.45 1.96 -20.06
N ILE A 154 6.48 1.30 -19.44
CA ILE A 154 6.65 0.65 -18.14
C ILE A 154 7.79 -0.38 -18.12
N PRO A 155 8.00 -1.24 -19.16
CA PRO A 155 9.16 -2.13 -19.19
C PRO A 155 10.52 -1.42 -19.07
N VAL A 156 10.72 -0.30 -19.75
CA VAL A 156 11.97 0.47 -19.70
C VAL A 156 12.14 1.17 -18.35
N THR A 157 11.05 1.74 -17.81
CA THR A 157 11.06 2.30 -16.45
C THR A 157 11.38 1.21 -15.42
N TRP A 158 10.82 0.00 -15.59
CA TRP A 158 11.07 -1.11 -14.68
C TRP A 158 12.53 -1.58 -14.70
N GLU A 159 13.16 -1.64 -15.86
CA GLU A 159 14.61 -1.95 -15.94
C GLU A 159 15.46 -0.93 -15.14
N ALA A 160 15.08 0.34 -15.13
CA ALA A 160 15.73 1.33 -14.28
C ALA A 160 15.47 1.11 -12.79
N MET A 161 14.25 0.72 -12.42
CA MET A 161 13.91 0.32 -11.04
C MET A 161 14.73 -0.92 -10.60
N GLU A 162 14.88 -1.91 -11.46
CA GLU A 162 15.71 -3.11 -11.19
C GLU A 162 17.18 -2.74 -10.92
N LYS A 163 17.74 -1.75 -11.64
CA LYS A 163 19.09 -1.25 -11.37
C LYS A 163 19.22 -0.62 -9.99
N LEU A 164 18.20 0.10 -9.53
CA LEU A 164 18.18 0.67 -8.17
C LEU A 164 18.14 -0.43 -7.10
N HIS A 165 17.38 -1.48 -7.36
CA HIS A 165 17.32 -2.65 -6.48
C HIS A 165 18.67 -3.37 -6.40
N HIS A 166 19.31 -3.66 -7.54
CA HIS A 166 20.63 -4.29 -7.59
C HIS A 166 21.73 -3.42 -6.95
N ALA A 167 21.60 -2.09 -7.01
CA ALA A 167 22.50 -1.16 -6.34
C ALA A 167 22.25 -1.04 -4.81
N GLY A 168 21.24 -1.72 -4.27
CA GLY A 168 20.88 -1.66 -2.84
C GLY A 168 20.23 -0.35 -2.41
N LYS A 169 19.85 0.51 -3.34
CA LYS A 169 19.17 1.79 -3.05
C LYS A 169 17.69 1.60 -2.72
N ALA A 170 17.07 0.53 -3.22
CA ALA A 170 15.74 0.06 -2.87
C ALA A 170 15.81 -1.44 -2.58
N ARG A 171 15.47 -1.86 -1.36
CA ARG A 171 15.52 -3.28 -0.94
C ARG A 171 14.44 -4.12 -1.61
N ALA A 172 13.32 -3.51 -1.94
CA ALA A 172 12.25 -4.05 -2.76
C ALA A 172 11.76 -2.99 -3.73
N ILE A 173 11.28 -3.43 -4.89
CA ILE A 173 10.63 -2.57 -5.88
C ILE A 173 9.22 -3.09 -6.18
N GLY A 174 8.32 -2.20 -6.55
CA GLY A 174 6.94 -2.55 -6.82
C GLY A 174 6.22 -1.47 -7.61
N VAL A 175 4.91 -1.59 -7.63
CA VAL A 175 4.04 -0.70 -8.38
C VAL A 175 2.87 -0.23 -7.51
N SER A 176 2.17 0.78 -7.99
CA SER A 176 0.94 1.29 -7.38
C SER A 176 -0.08 1.62 -8.48
N ASN A 177 -1.35 1.39 -8.19
CA ASN A 177 -2.46 1.64 -9.13
C ASN A 177 -2.41 0.78 -10.42
N PHE A 178 -1.85 -0.41 -10.34
CA PHE A 178 -1.86 -1.36 -11.46
C PHE A 178 -3.07 -2.28 -11.36
N SER A 179 -3.79 -2.43 -12.48
CA SER A 179 -4.80 -3.48 -12.66
C SER A 179 -4.15 -4.87 -12.72
N SER A 180 -4.95 -5.92 -12.63
CA SER A 180 -4.47 -7.29 -12.83
C SER A 180 -3.80 -7.46 -14.19
N LYS A 181 -4.36 -6.84 -15.25
CA LYS A 181 -3.77 -6.88 -16.60
C LYS A 181 -2.41 -6.20 -16.64
N LYS A 182 -2.30 -4.95 -16.17
CA LYS A 182 -1.03 -4.19 -16.17
C LYS A 182 0.04 -4.88 -15.32
N LEU A 183 -0.36 -5.45 -14.19
CA LEU A 183 0.55 -6.21 -13.34
C LEU A 183 1.03 -7.50 -14.04
N GLY A 184 0.13 -8.21 -14.74
CA GLY A 184 0.47 -9.38 -15.53
C GLY A 184 1.41 -9.05 -16.69
N ASP A 185 1.16 -7.96 -17.41
CA ASP A 185 2.02 -7.47 -18.50
C ASP A 185 3.43 -7.18 -17.97
N LEU A 186 3.55 -6.52 -16.80
CA LEU A 186 4.84 -6.26 -16.17
C LEU A 186 5.54 -7.54 -15.74
N LEU A 187 4.84 -8.47 -15.08
CA LEU A 187 5.39 -9.75 -14.63
C LEU A 187 5.95 -10.58 -15.80
N SER A 188 5.39 -10.45 -17.00
CA SER A 188 5.86 -11.18 -18.19
C SER A 188 7.24 -10.74 -18.68
N VAL A 189 7.70 -9.54 -18.32
CA VAL A 189 8.97 -8.95 -18.76
C VAL A 189 9.95 -8.66 -17.64
N ALA A 190 9.49 -8.57 -16.39
CA ALA A 190 10.31 -8.26 -15.22
C ALA A 190 11.31 -9.41 -14.92
N ARG A 191 12.57 -9.04 -14.70
CA ARG A 191 13.61 -9.95 -14.18
C ARG A 191 13.56 -10.04 -12.66
N VAL A 192 13.33 -8.89 -12.01
CA VAL A 192 12.98 -8.79 -10.59
C VAL A 192 11.49 -8.56 -10.53
N PRO A 193 10.67 -9.52 -10.05
CA PRO A 193 9.24 -9.34 -9.99
C PRO A 193 8.87 -8.22 -9.01
N PRO A 194 7.79 -7.44 -9.27
CA PRO A 194 7.30 -6.48 -8.29
C PRO A 194 6.95 -7.19 -6.98
N ALA A 195 7.42 -6.62 -5.88
CA ALA A 195 7.17 -7.18 -4.55
C ALA A 195 5.78 -6.80 -4.02
N VAL A 196 5.30 -5.61 -4.39
CA VAL A 196 4.06 -5.00 -3.90
C VAL A 196 3.31 -4.35 -5.06
N ASN A 197 1.99 -4.47 -5.04
CA ASN A 197 1.07 -3.57 -5.75
C ASN A 197 0.25 -2.81 -4.70
N GLN A 198 0.48 -1.50 -4.57
CA GLN A 198 -0.24 -0.64 -3.64
C GLN A 198 -1.44 -0.02 -4.33
N VAL A 199 -2.65 -0.32 -3.85
CA VAL A 199 -3.91 0.09 -4.49
C VAL A 199 -4.93 0.56 -3.45
N GLU A 200 -5.96 1.28 -3.92
CA GLU A 200 -7.15 1.52 -3.12
C GLU A 200 -7.79 0.18 -2.75
N CYS A 201 -7.92 -0.09 -1.45
CA CYS A 201 -8.59 -1.30 -0.98
C CYS A 201 -9.20 -1.07 0.41
N HIS A 202 -10.50 -1.28 0.52
CA HIS A 202 -11.30 -1.13 1.73
C HIS A 202 -12.58 -1.96 1.58
N PRO A 203 -13.39 -2.14 2.64
CA PRO A 203 -14.61 -2.96 2.55
C PRO A 203 -15.59 -2.57 1.43
N GLY A 204 -15.64 -1.29 1.04
CA GLY A 204 -16.46 -0.80 -0.08
C GLY A 204 -15.78 -0.89 -1.46
N TRP A 205 -14.52 -1.33 -1.52
CA TRP A 205 -13.79 -1.64 -2.75
C TRP A 205 -12.75 -2.74 -2.47
N GLN A 206 -13.19 -4.00 -2.53
CA GLN A 206 -12.44 -5.15 -2.02
C GLN A 206 -11.38 -5.68 -2.98
N GLN A 207 -11.36 -5.21 -4.23
CA GLN A 207 -10.37 -5.61 -5.24
C GLN A 207 -10.27 -7.13 -5.44
N THR A 208 -11.40 -7.84 -5.41
CA THR A 208 -11.43 -9.31 -5.39
C THR A 208 -10.64 -9.95 -6.55
N LYS A 209 -10.79 -9.41 -7.76
CA LYS A 209 -10.04 -9.91 -8.93
C LYS A 209 -8.54 -9.70 -8.78
N LEU A 210 -8.13 -8.48 -8.40
CA LEU A 210 -6.72 -8.13 -8.20
C LEU A 210 -6.12 -8.88 -7.00
N HIS A 211 -6.87 -9.02 -5.90
CA HIS A 211 -6.47 -9.81 -4.74
C HIS A 211 -6.09 -11.26 -5.15
N ASN A 212 -7.00 -11.95 -5.85
CA ASN A 212 -6.76 -13.32 -6.32
C ASN A 212 -5.54 -13.39 -7.26
N PHE A 213 -5.38 -12.40 -8.14
CA PHE A 213 -4.24 -12.34 -9.04
C PHE A 213 -2.92 -12.13 -8.26
N CYS A 214 -2.88 -11.20 -7.31
CA CYS A 214 -1.72 -10.96 -6.46
C CYS A 214 -1.33 -12.20 -5.65
N GLN A 215 -2.31 -12.89 -5.05
CA GLN A 215 -2.06 -14.16 -4.34
C GLN A 215 -1.45 -15.22 -5.24
N SER A 216 -1.98 -15.40 -6.45
CA SER A 216 -1.50 -16.40 -7.39
C SER A 216 -0.10 -16.12 -7.95
N THR A 217 0.34 -14.88 -7.94
CA THR A 217 1.62 -14.43 -8.50
C THR A 217 2.68 -14.12 -7.44
N GLY A 218 2.33 -14.18 -6.16
CA GLY A 218 3.25 -13.87 -5.06
C GLY A 218 3.58 -12.37 -4.93
N VAL A 219 2.75 -11.49 -5.50
CA VAL A 219 2.83 -10.03 -5.32
C VAL A 219 1.98 -9.63 -4.13
N HIS A 220 2.55 -8.90 -3.17
CA HIS A 220 1.80 -8.46 -2.00
C HIS A 220 0.88 -7.28 -2.36
N LEU A 221 -0.40 -7.35 -1.97
CA LEU A 221 -1.33 -6.23 -2.08
C LEU A 221 -1.26 -5.36 -0.82
N SER A 222 -0.93 -4.08 -1.00
CA SER A 222 -0.94 -3.07 0.07
C SER A 222 -2.11 -2.11 -0.15
N ALA A 223 -2.91 -1.91 0.89
CA ALA A 223 -4.15 -1.14 0.81
C ALA A 223 -3.92 0.33 1.21
N TYR A 224 -3.98 1.26 0.25
CA TYR A 224 -4.14 2.66 0.59
C TYR A 224 -5.64 3.02 0.75
N SER A 225 -5.93 4.13 1.40
CA SER A 225 -7.31 4.52 1.78
C SER A 225 -8.11 3.38 2.44
N PRO A 226 -7.54 2.61 3.37
CA PRO A 226 -8.19 1.43 3.92
C PRO A 226 -9.45 1.75 4.73
N LEU A 227 -9.64 3.03 5.08
CA LEU A 227 -10.82 3.56 5.78
C LEU A 227 -11.82 4.25 4.84
N GLY A 228 -11.59 4.21 3.51
CA GLY A 228 -12.40 4.94 2.54
C GLY A 228 -12.20 6.46 2.58
N SER A 229 -11.03 6.92 3.02
CA SER A 229 -10.64 8.34 3.06
C SER A 229 -11.67 9.27 3.74
N PRO A 230 -12.10 8.99 4.97
CA PRO A 230 -13.07 9.84 5.67
C PRO A 230 -12.50 11.26 5.82
N GLY A 231 -13.34 12.26 5.52
CA GLY A 231 -12.96 13.67 5.57
C GLY A 231 -12.39 14.23 4.24
N THR A 232 -12.18 13.39 3.24
CA THR A 232 -11.83 13.83 1.88
C THR A 232 -13.12 14.10 1.10
N THR A 233 -13.48 15.36 0.98
CA THR A 233 -14.82 15.77 0.49
C THR A 233 -15.12 15.38 -0.96
N TRP A 234 -14.09 15.29 -1.81
CA TRP A 234 -14.24 14.93 -3.22
C TRP A 234 -14.29 13.41 -3.49
N MET A 235 -13.99 12.56 -2.48
CA MET A 235 -14.05 11.10 -2.62
C MET A 235 -15.40 10.49 -2.20
N ASN A 236 -16.26 11.22 -1.49
CA ASN A 236 -17.60 10.79 -1.08
C ASN A 236 -17.71 9.38 -0.45
N GLY A 237 -16.65 8.89 0.19
CA GLY A 237 -16.62 7.57 0.78
C GLY A 237 -17.42 7.50 2.09
N ASN A 238 -18.29 6.48 2.21
CA ASN A 238 -19.10 6.20 3.39
C ASN A 238 -18.72 4.87 4.07
N VAL A 239 -17.55 4.33 3.79
CA VAL A 239 -17.12 3.00 4.25
C VAL A 239 -17.35 2.81 5.74
N LEU A 240 -16.95 3.75 6.58
CA LEU A 240 -17.09 3.64 8.03
C LEU A 240 -18.53 3.84 8.54
N LYS A 241 -19.47 4.16 7.65
CA LYS A 241 -20.91 4.31 7.94
C LYS A 241 -21.76 3.12 7.42
N GLU A 242 -21.10 2.13 6.81
CA GLU A 242 -21.77 0.91 6.38
C GLU A 242 -22.35 0.17 7.60
N GLN A 243 -23.64 -0.20 7.53
CA GLN A 243 -24.34 -0.82 8.65
C GLN A 243 -23.71 -2.15 9.09
N ILE A 244 -23.16 -2.90 8.15
CA ILE A 244 -22.43 -4.14 8.41
C ILE A 244 -21.22 -3.86 9.30
N ILE A 245 -20.42 -2.85 8.96
CA ILE A 245 -19.21 -2.46 9.71
C ILE A 245 -19.59 -1.93 11.10
N ILE A 246 -20.63 -1.08 11.19
CA ILE A 246 -21.14 -0.55 12.47
C ILE A 246 -21.58 -1.70 13.39
N SER A 247 -22.40 -2.62 12.87
CA SER A 247 -22.91 -3.75 13.64
C SER A 247 -21.80 -4.67 14.15
N ILE A 248 -20.77 -4.93 13.33
CA ILE A 248 -19.60 -5.72 13.74
C ILE A 248 -18.80 -4.98 14.81
N ALA A 249 -18.57 -3.68 14.62
CA ALA A 249 -17.82 -2.84 15.57
C ALA A 249 -18.51 -2.82 16.95
N GLU A 250 -19.83 -2.65 17.00
CA GLU A 250 -20.64 -2.70 18.22
C GLU A 250 -20.53 -4.06 18.91
N LYS A 251 -20.69 -5.16 18.15
CA LYS A 251 -20.62 -6.53 18.67
C LYS A 251 -19.24 -6.84 19.28
N LEU A 252 -18.16 -6.32 18.68
CA LEU A 252 -16.79 -6.57 19.12
C LEU A 252 -16.26 -5.52 20.10
N GLY A 253 -17.00 -4.43 20.38
CA GLY A 253 -16.54 -3.34 21.23
C GLY A 253 -15.36 -2.59 20.63
N LYS A 254 -15.27 -2.52 19.29
CA LYS A 254 -14.19 -1.86 18.53
C LYS A 254 -14.73 -0.69 17.71
N THR A 255 -13.86 0.14 17.17
CA THR A 255 -14.27 1.20 16.26
C THR A 255 -14.48 0.66 14.83
N THR A 256 -15.32 1.34 14.05
CA THR A 256 -15.51 1.00 12.62
C THR A 256 -14.21 1.07 11.83
N GLY A 257 -13.30 2.00 12.18
CA GLY A 257 -11.97 2.08 11.59
C GLY A 257 -11.12 0.85 11.89
N GLN A 258 -11.11 0.38 13.13
CA GLN A 258 -10.38 -0.85 13.50
C GLN A 258 -10.94 -2.08 12.76
N VAL A 259 -12.28 -2.17 12.61
CA VAL A 259 -12.92 -3.26 11.86
C VAL A 259 -12.50 -3.22 10.37
N ALA A 260 -12.51 -2.05 9.74
CA ALA A 260 -12.09 -1.91 8.33
C ALA A 260 -10.60 -2.26 8.13
N LEU A 261 -9.73 -1.88 9.06
CA LEU A 261 -8.30 -2.21 9.00
C LEU A 261 -8.07 -3.70 9.19
N LEU A 262 -8.69 -4.31 10.21
CA LEU A 262 -8.52 -5.74 10.50
C LEU A 262 -9.10 -6.61 9.39
N TRP A 263 -10.22 -6.21 8.76
CA TRP A 263 -10.73 -6.89 7.59
C TRP A 263 -9.65 -7.03 6.49
N ASN A 264 -8.97 -5.93 6.14
CA ASN A 264 -7.89 -5.96 5.17
C ASN A 264 -6.74 -6.90 5.61
N ILE A 265 -6.33 -6.82 6.88
CA ILE A 265 -5.23 -7.66 7.41
C ILE A 265 -5.62 -9.13 7.34
N GLN A 266 -6.86 -9.48 7.71
CA GLN A 266 -7.36 -10.85 7.62
C GLN A 266 -7.50 -11.34 6.18
N MET A 267 -7.68 -10.43 5.21
CA MET A 267 -7.61 -10.75 3.78
C MET A 267 -6.17 -10.92 3.27
N GLY A 268 -5.16 -10.70 4.10
CA GLY A 268 -3.74 -10.80 3.71
C GLY A 268 -3.16 -9.52 3.12
N HIS A 269 -3.78 -8.37 3.34
CA HIS A 269 -3.31 -7.07 2.86
C HIS A 269 -2.64 -6.27 3.97
N SER A 270 -1.55 -5.57 3.68
CA SER A 270 -1.06 -4.49 4.54
C SER A 270 -1.92 -3.25 4.36
N VAL A 271 -2.00 -2.40 5.39
CA VAL A 271 -2.86 -1.22 5.41
C VAL A 271 -2.09 0.05 5.74
N LEU A 272 -2.47 1.15 5.11
CA LEU A 272 -1.82 2.44 5.21
C LEU A 272 -2.81 3.53 5.68
N PRO A 273 -3.39 3.41 6.89
CA PRO A 273 -4.25 4.45 7.42
C PRO A 273 -3.46 5.75 7.62
N LYS A 274 -4.03 6.87 7.16
CA LYS A 274 -3.49 8.21 7.43
C LYS A 274 -4.21 8.83 8.62
N SER A 275 -3.46 9.34 9.57
CA SER A 275 -3.96 10.19 10.63
C SER A 275 -2.88 11.14 11.14
N THR A 276 -3.27 12.35 11.52
CA THR A 276 -2.45 13.30 12.27
C THR A 276 -2.92 13.44 13.72
N ASN A 277 -3.99 12.75 14.09
CA ASN A 277 -4.51 12.71 15.46
C ASN A 277 -3.88 11.55 16.23
N GLN A 278 -3.19 11.83 17.34
CA GLN A 278 -2.43 10.84 18.11
C GLN A 278 -3.29 9.68 18.65
N GLU A 279 -4.53 9.95 19.08
CA GLU A 279 -5.42 8.90 19.59
C GLU A 279 -5.88 7.98 18.45
N ARG A 280 -6.18 8.51 17.27
CA ARG A 280 -6.51 7.69 16.10
C ARG A 280 -5.29 6.89 15.62
N ILE A 281 -4.08 7.45 15.66
CA ILE A 281 -2.84 6.73 15.34
C ILE A 281 -2.72 5.49 16.23
N LYS A 282 -2.88 5.63 17.55
CA LYS A 282 -2.83 4.50 18.49
C LYS A 282 -3.94 3.49 18.22
N LYS A 283 -5.18 3.94 18.03
CA LYS A 283 -6.34 3.06 17.77
C LYS A 283 -6.18 2.27 16.47
N ASN A 284 -5.62 2.87 15.41
CA ASN A 284 -5.38 2.19 14.14
C ASN A 284 -4.34 1.06 14.26
N LEU A 285 -3.47 1.09 15.26
CA LEU A 285 -2.49 0.03 15.54
C LEU A 285 -3.06 -1.07 16.44
N ASP A 286 -4.17 -0.84 17.13
CA ASP A 286 -4.84 -1.81 18.01
C ASP A 286 -5.71 -2.78 17.19
N VAL A 287 -5.05 -3.66 16.44
CA VAL A 287 -5.68 -4.63 15.51
C VAL A 287 -5.09 -6.03 15.58
N TYR A 288 -4.21 -6.32 16.56
CA TYR A 288 -3.43 -7.57 16.57
C TYR A 288 -3.87 -8.62 17.59
N ASP A 289 -4.72 -8.28 18.55
CA ASP A 289 -5.10 -9.13 19.69
C ASP A 289 -6.57 -9.62 19.64
N TRP A 290 -7.24 -9.39 18.54
CA TRP A 290 -8.61 -9.79 18.29
C TRP A 290 -8.83 -10.13 16.82
N ALA A 291 -9.94 -10.78 16.48
CA ALA A 291 -10.29 -11.19 15.13
C ALA A 291 -11.77 -10.98 14.82
N ILE A 292 -12.07 -10.71 13.54
CA ILE A 292 -13.43 -10.78 13.00
C ILE A 292 -13.71 -12.26 12.69
N GLN A 293 -14.76 -12.81 13.26
CA GLN A 293 -15.14 -14.22 13.07
C GLN A 293 -15.69 -14.46 11.66
N ASP A 294 -15.60 -15.68 11.16
CA ASP A 294 -15.96 -16.05 9.78
C ASP A 294 -17.39 -15.69 9.41
N ASP A 295 -18.35 -15.85 10.35
CA ASP A 295 -19.76 -15.50 10.15
C ASP A 295 -19.95 -13.98 9.94
N MET A 296 -19.10 -13.16 10.56
CA MET A 296 -19.07 -11.71 10.37
C MET A 296 -18.30 -11.32 9.12
N LEU A 297 -17.17 -12.00 8.82
CA LEU A 297 -16.39 -11.76 7.60
C LEU A 297 -17.21 -12.01 6.33
N ALA A 298 -18.02 -13.06 6.33
CA ALA A 298 -18.90 -13.39 5.20
C ALA A 298 -19.84 -12.24 4.81
N LYS A 299 -20.27 -11.41 5.79
CA LYS A 299 -21.17 -10.28 5.55
C LYS A 299 -20.55 -9.15 4.74
N PHE A 300 -19.21 -9.04 4.70
CA PHE A 300 -18.56 -8.00 3.88
C PHE A 300 -18.87 -8.16 2.40
N SER A 301 -19.21 -9.37 1.92
CA SER A 301 -19.63 -9.60 0.52
C SER A 301 -20.94 -8.89 0.15
N GLU A 302 -21.75 -8.49 1.14
CA GLU A 302 -23.00 -7.77 0.93
C GLU A 302 -22.81 -6.26 0.75
N ILE A 303 -21.61 -5.73 1.04
CA ILE A 303 -21.29 -4.30 0.91
C ILE A 303 -21.21 -3.92 -0.57
N GLN A 304 -21.93 -2.87 -0.94
CA GLN A 304 -21.86 -2.34 -2.30
C GLN A 304 -20.44 -1.88 -2.64
N GLN A 305 -19.96 -2.31 -3.79
CA GLN A 305 -18.60 -2.02 -4.23
C GLN A 305 -18.57 -0.77 -5.12
N ALA A 306 -17.69 0.17 -4.80
CA ALA A 306 -17.44 1.36 -5.59
C ALA A 306 -16.02 1.88 -5.37
N ARG A 307 -15.29 2.08 -6.46
CA ARG A 307 -13.97 2.75 -6.43
C ARG A 307 -14.17 4.23 -6.09
N LEU A 308 -13.47 4.75 -5.10
CA LEU A 308 -13.52 6.16 -4.70
C LEU A 308 -12.51 7.00 -5.49
N LEU A 309 -11.27 6.52 -5.61
CA LEU A 309 -10.24 7.17 -6.43
C LEU A 309 -10.35 6.68 -7.88
N ARG A 310 -11.23 7.28 -8.65
CA ARG A 310 -11.46 6.89 -10.06
C ARG A 310 -10.31 7.31 -10.98
N GLY A 311 -9.54 8.34 -10.61
CA GLY A 311 -8.39 8.79 -11.38
C GLY A 311 -8.75 9.74 -12.52
N ASP A 312 -9.70 10.64 -12.31
CA ASP A 312 -10.15 11.60 -13.33
C ASP A 312 -9.00 12.44 -13.91
N PHE A 313 -7.99 12.75 -13.11
CA PHE A 313 -6.77 13.47 -13.53
C PHE A 313 -5.81 12.63 -14.39
N MET A 314 -6.00 11.32 -14.47
CA MET A 314 -5.17 10.41 -15.28
C MET A 314 -5.71 10.20 -16.69
N ILE A 315 -6.89 10.72 -16.97
CA ILE A 315 -7.67 10.46 -18.17
C ILE A 315 -7.87 11.74 -18.94
N ASN A 316 -7.51 11.73 -20.23
CA ASN A 316 -7.84 12.81 -21.15
C ASN A 316 -7.75 12.32 -22.62
N PRO A 317 -8.32 13.07 -23.60
CA PRO A 317 -8.32 12.66 -25.01
C PRO A 317 -6.93 12.50 -25.65
N GLN A 318 -5.87 13.12 -25.08
CA GLN A 318 -4.48 13.04 -25.57
C GLN A 318 -3.66 11.98 -24.85
N SER A 319 -4.16 11.48 -23.70
CA SER A 319 -3.55 10.36 -22.97
C SER A 319 -3.75 9.05 -23.74
N VAL A 320 -2.92 8.05 -23.42
CA VAL A 320 -3.16 6.65 -23.82
C VAL A 320 -4.43 6.10 -23.21
N TYR A 321 -4.86 6.63 -22.06
CA TYR A 321 -6.09 6.27 -21.39
C TYR A 321 -7.12 7.40 -21.54
N LYS A 322 -8.21 7.12 -22.27
CA LYS A 322 -9.28 8.07 -22.59
C LYS A 322 -10.49 7.90 -21.69
N THR A 323 -10.61 6.76 -21.05
CA THR A 323 -11.71 6.41 -20.15
C THR A 323 -11.18 5.71 -18.88
N HIS A 324 -11.99 5.71 -17.82
CA HIS A 324 -11.70 4.93 -16.62
C HIS A 324 -11.58 3.43 -16.91
N GLU A 325 -12.42 2.93 -17.80
CA GLU A 325 -12.42 1.55 -18.26
C GLU A 325 -11.05 1.15 -18.84
N GLU A 326 -10.48 2.01 -19.70
CA GLU A 326 -9.16 1.79 -20.29
C GLU A 326 -8.04 1.89 -19.24
N PHE A 327 -8.15 2.85 -18.31
CA PHE A 327 -7.13 3.03 -17.29
C PHE A 327 -7.09 1.84 -16.30
N TRP A 328 -8.25 1.36 -15.88
CA TRP A 328 -8.36 0.29 -14.90
C TRP A 328 -8.55 -1.11 -15.52
N ASP A 329 -8.56 -1.23 -16.87
CA ASP A 329 -8.78 -2.50 -17.60
C ASP A 329 -10.07 -3.21 -17.14
N GLY A 330 -11.14 -2.46 -16.95
CA GLY A 330 -12.43 -2.95 -16.50
C GLY A 330 -12.54 -3.22 -14.98
N GLU A 331 -11.56 -2.90 -14.19
CA GLU A 331 -11.56 -3.04 -12.72
C GLU A 331 -11.99 -1.71 -12.06
N ILE A 332 -13.24 -1.26 -12.33
CA ILE A 332 -13.81 0.02 -11.86
C ILE A 332 -15.11 -0.16 -11.07
#